data_540384603cab578a1ceb9b19a6ae69cf
#
_entry.id   540384603cab578a1ceb9b19a6ae69cf
#
_cell.length_a   1.000
_cell.length_b   1.000
_cell.length_c   1.000
_cell.angle_alpha   90.00
_cell.angle_beta   90.00
_cell.angle_gamma   90.00
#
_symmetry.space_group_name_H-M   'P 1'
#
loop_
_entity.id
_entity.type
_entity.pdbx_description
1 polymer ?
#
loop_
_entity_poly.entity_id
_entity_poly.type
_entity_poly.pdbx_seq_one_letter_code
_entity_poly.pdbx_strand_id
1 'polypeptide(L)'
;SFAEIDSDIVVDLLNSNEEYAALSEQMSVMRKQHPFILNLDEGDGAITLSAEEHEAYLAHIGSMHQTEDMERLQIYFRGHTDAVAYLKKIKAI
;
A
#
# COMPACT_ATOMS: atom_id res chain seq x y z
N SER A 1 -7.38 -11.27 12.29
CA SER A 1 -6.09 -10.67 12.63
C SER A 1 -5.85 -9.41 11.80
N PHE A 2 -4.89 -8.64 12.20
CA PHE A 2 -4.51 -7.41 11.50
C PHE A 2 -4.07 -7.69 10.06
N ALA A 3 -3.34 -8.79 9.85
CA ALA A 3 -2.89 -9.18 8.51
C ALA A 3 -4.05 -9.56 7.58
N GLU A 4 -5.10 -10.16 8.10
CA GLU A 4 -6.29 -10.51 7.33
C GLU A 4 -7.05 -9.27 6.88
N ILE A 5 -7.15 -8.25 7.75
CA ILE A 5 -7.79 -6.97 7.43
C ILE A 5 -7.01 -6.29 6.32
N ASP A 6 -5.68 -6.25 6.41
CA ASP A 6 -4.83 -5.64 5.40
C ASP A 6 -4.97 -6.34 4.04
N SER A 7 -5.05 -7.66 4.03
CA SER A 7 -5.24 -8.44 2.81
C SER A 7 -6.56 -8.11 2.12
N ASP A 8 -7.65 -8.02 2.89
CA ASP A 8 -8.97 -7.66 2.35
C ASP A 8 -8.97 -6.24 1.78
N ILE A 9 -8.33 -5.29 2.46
CA ILE A 9 -8.22 -3.91 1.99
C ILE A 9 -7.47 -3.85 0.66
N VAL A 10 -6.36 -4.57 0.55
CA VAL A 10 -5.57 -4.62 -0.68
C VAL A 10 -6.39 -5.20 -1.84
N VAL A 11 -7.08 -6.31 -1.62
CA VAL A 11 -7.92 -6.93 -2.65
C VAL A 11 -9.03 -5.99 -3.10
N ASP A 12 -9.71 -5.35 -2.15
CA ASP A 12 -10.78 -4.39 -2.47
C ASP A 12 -10.25 -3.22 -3.31
N LEU A 13 -9.10 -2.66 -2.94
CA LEU A 13 -8.49 -1.55 -3.67
C LEU A 13 -8.04 -1.96 -5.07
N LEU A 14 -7.44 -3.15 -5.21
CA LEU A 14 -7.04 -3.65 -6.53
C LEU A 14 -8.23 -3.81 -7.46
N ASN A 15 -9.40 -4.19 -6.93
CA ASN A 15 -10.60 -4.42 -7.72
C ASN A 15 -11.41 -3.15 -7.98
N SER A 16 -11.32 -2.13 -7.13
CA SER A 16 -12.19 -0.97 -7.18
C SER A 16 -11.49 0.35 -7.49
N ASN A 17 -10.17 0.42 -7.40
CA ASN A 17 -9.42 1.66 -7.55
C ASN A 17 -8.33 1.50 -8.61
N GLU A 18 -8.55 2.11 -9.78
CA GLU A 18 -7.62 2.01 -10.90
C GLU A 18 -6.26 2.63 -10.59
N GLU A 19 -6.22 3.73 -9.85
CA GLU A 19 -4.98 4.38 -9.46
C GLU A 19 -4.15 3.48 -8.54
N TYR A 20 -4.79 2.86 -7.57
CA TYR A 20 -4.13 1.93 -6.67
C TYR A 20 -3.56 0.71 -7.43
N ALA A 21 -4.35 0.15 -8.35
CA ALA A 21 -3.92 -0.98 -9.17
C ALA A 21 -2.72 -0.60 -10.03
N ALA A 22 -2.74 0.59 -10.63
CA ALA A 22 -1.65 1.09 -11.47
C ALA A 22 -0.37 1.30 -10.64
N LEU A 23 -0.48 1.87 -9.45
CA LEU A 23 0.67 2.06 -8.54
C LEU A 23 1.26 0.73 -8.11
N SER A 24 0.41 -0.25 -7.79
CA SER A 24 0.84 -1.59 -7.39
C SER A 24 1.61 -2.29 -8.51
N GLU A 25 1.12 -2.18 -9.75
CA GLU A 25 1.77 -2.73 -10.92
C GLU A 25 3.11 -2.04 -11.17
N GLN A 26 3.15 -0.71 -11.08
CA GLN A 26 4.36 0.08 -11.22
C GLN A 26 5.43 -0.36 -10.21
N MET A 27 5.05 -0.53 -8.94
CA MET A 27 5.97 -0.98 -7.90
C MET A 27 6.51 -2.39 -8.20
N SER A 28 5.66 -3.28 -8.69
CA SER A 28 6.06 -4.63 -9.09
C SER A 28 7.09 -4.60 -10.21
N VAL A 29 6.84 -3.78 -11.25
CA VAL A 29 7.76 -3.60 -12.37
C VAL A 29 9.09 -3.04 -11.90
N MET A 30 9.07 -2.03 -11.02
CA MET A 30 10.27 -1.41 -10.47
C MET A 30 11.14 -2.41 -9.70
N ARG A 31 10.51 -3.29 -8.90
CA ARG A 31 11.24 -4.34 -8.19
C ARG A 31 11.87 -5.35 -9.12
N LYS A 32 11.21 -5.66 -10.24
CA LYS A 32 11.76 -6.58 -11.25
C LYS A 32 12.92 -5.96 -12.02
N GLN A 33 12.81 -4.67 -12.36
CA GLN A 33 13.86 -3.94 -13.07
C GLN A 33 15.05 -3.62 -12.17
N HIS A 34 14.80 -3.43 -10.87
CA HIS A 34 15.78 -3.02 -9.88
C HIS A 34 15.76 -3.96 -8.67
N PRO A 35 16.31 -5.19 -8.80
CA PRO A 35 16.29 -6.18 -7.70
C PRO A 35 16.92 -5.68 -6.39
N PHE A 36 17.79 -4.67 -6.46
CA PHE A 36 18.41 -4.09 -5.26
C PHE A 36 17.39 -3.50 -4.30
N ILE A 37 16.21 -3.11 -4.78
CA ILE A 37 15.15 -2.53 -3.95
C ILE A 37 14.72 -3.51 -2.85
N LEU A 38 14.58 -4.80 -3.20
CA LEU A 38 14.26 -5.83 -2.21
C LEU A 38 15.38 -6.01 -1.19
N ASN A 39 16.63 -5.90 -1.64
CA ASN A 39 17.78 -6.03 -0.75
C ASN A 39 17.86 -4.88 0.25
N LEU A 40 17.44 -3.67 -0.15
CA LEU A 40 17.37 -2.52 0.76
C LEU A 40 16.33 -2.71 1.84
N ASP A 41 15.17 -3.29 1.48
CA ASP A 41 14.06 -3.48 2.42
C ASP A 41 14.31 -4.65 3.39
N GLU A 42 15.01 -5.69 2.94
CA GLU A 42 15.16 -6.94 3.68
C GLU A 42 16.62 -7.22 4.12
N GLY A 43 17.58 -6.51 3.54
CA GLY A 43 19.00 -6.77 3.78
C GLY A 43 19.56 -6.08 5.00
N ASP A 44 20.59 -6.72 5.55
CA ASP A 44 21.39 -6.15 6.62
C ASP A 44 22.67 -5.54 6.06
N GLY A 45 23.15 -4.47 6.70
CA GLY A 45 24.43 -3.89 6.39
C GLY A 45 24.35 -2.67 5.46
N ALA A 46 25.52 -2.12 5.15
CA ALA A 46 25.64 -0.91 4.34
C ALA A 46 25.57 -1.24 2.87
N ILE A 47 24.80 -0.43 2.13
CA ILE A 47 24.68 -0.53 0.67
C ILE A 47 25.05 0.81 0.06
N THR A 48 25.84 0.76 -1.02
CA THR A 48 26.15 1.95 -1.81
C THR A 48 25.32 1.93 -3.09
N LEU A 49 24.61 3.00 -3.36
CA LEU A 49 23.78 3.13 -4.55
C LEU A 49 24.38 4.15 -5.50
N SER A 50 24.27 3.88 -6.81
CA SER A 50 24.54 4.89 -7.83
C SER A 50 23.45 5.98 -7.77
N ALA A 51 23.68 7.10 -8.43
CA ALA A 51 22.68 8.16 -8.51
C ALA A 51 21.39 7.65 -9.16
N GLU A 52 21.50 6.82 -10.21
CA GLU A 52 20.37 6.24 -10.91
C GLU A 52 19.58 5.26 -10.02
N GLU A 53 20.29 4.43 -9.29
CA GLU A 53 19.68 3.51 -8.34
C GLU A 53 18.96 4.26 -7.21
N HIS A 54 19.57 5.33 -6.73
CA HIS A 54 18.95 6.17 -5.70
C HIS A 54 17.66 6.81 -6.20
N GLU A 55 17.63 7.34 -7.42
CA GLU A 55 16.42 7.87 -8.01
C GLU A 55 15.32 6.81 -8.14
N ALA A 56 15.68 5.61 -8.59
CA ALA A 56 14.72 4.52 -8.71
C ALA A 56 14.15 4.14 -7.34
N TYR A 57 14.99 4.10 -6.33
CA TYR A 57 14.55 3.81 -4.96
C TYR A 57 13.59 4.88 -4.43
N LEU A 58 13.90 6.16 -4.63
CA LEU A 58 13.04 7.25 -4.19
C LEU A 58 11.69 7.22 -4.90
N ALA A 59 11.67 6.90 -6.19
CA ALA A 59 10.41 6.74 -6.92
C ALA A 59 9.57 5.60 -6.36
N HIS A 60 10.20 4.48 -6.02
CA HIS A 60 9.53 3.34 -5.40
C HIS A 60 8.94 3.71 -4.04
N ILE A 61 9.71 4.40 -3.20
CA ILE A 61 9.26 4.86 -1.89
C ILE A 61 8.07 5.82 -2.03
N GLY A 62 8.10 6.72 -3.02
CA GLY A 62 6.99 7.63 -3.30
C GLY A 62 5.71 6.87 -3.65
N SER A 63 5.80 5.88 -4.52
CA SER A 63 4.65 5.03 -4.89
C SER A 63 4.14 4.22 -3.69
N MET A 64 5.05 3.71 -2.86
CA MET A 64 4.71 2.97 -1.65
C MET A 64 3.93 3.85 -0.68
N HIS A 65 4.37 5.09 -0.45
CA HIS A 65 3.67 6.02 0.43
C HIS A 65 2.27 6.34 -0.08
N GLN A 66 2.11 6.51 -1.40
CA GLN A 66 0.79 6.74 -1.99
C GLN A 66 -0.15 5.56 -1.79
N THR A 67 0.33 4.33 -1.99
CA THR A 67 -0.49 3.13 -1.76
C THR A 67 -0.85 2.98 -0.28
N GLU A 68 0.08 3.26 0.61
CA GLU A 68 -0.17 3.22 2.06
C GLU A 68 -1.24 4.24 2.48
N ASP A 69 -1.20 5.43 1.92
CA ASP A 69 -2.20 6.47 2.19
C ASP A 69 -3.59 6.03 1.72
N MET A 70 -3.68 5.42 0.55
CA MET A 70 -4.93 4.88 0.02
C MET A 70 -5.47 3.75 0.91
N GLU A 71 -4.59 2.87 1.38
CA GLU A 71 -4.95 1.78 2.28
C GLU A 71 -5.49 2.31 3.60
N ARG A 72 -4.80 3.30 4.19
CA ARG A 72 -5.24 3.93 5.44
C ARG A 72 -6.60 4.60 5.29
N LEU A 73 -6.81 5.29 4.17
CA LEU A 73 -8.10 5.95 3.89
C LEU A 73 -9.22 4.92 3.75
N GLN A 74 -8.95 3.81 3.09
CA GLN A 74 -9.92 2.73 2.92
C GLN A 74 -10.28 2.09 4.27
N ILE A 75 -9.30 1.88 5.13
CA ILE A 75 -9.52 1.37 6.50
C ILE A 75 -10.42 2.33 7.28
N TYR A 76 -10.13 3.62 7.18
CA TYR A 76 -10.92 4.65 7.86
C TYR A 76 -12.39 4.62 7.40
N PHE A 77 -12.63 4.61 6.09
CA PHE A 77 -13.98 4.58 5.54
C PHE A 77 -14.72 3.30 5.90
N ARG A 78 -14.05 2.16 5.88
CA ARG A 78 -14.64 0.88 6.28
C ARG A 78 -15.07 0.92 7.74
N GLY A 79 -14.19 1.41 8.63
CA GLY A 79 -14.51 1.56 10.04
C GLY A 79 -15.70 2.48 10.28
N HIS A 80 -15.76 3.60 9.56
CA HIS A 80 -16.88 4.54 9.63
C HIS A 80 -18.20 3.89 9.17
N THR A 81 -18.16 3.18 8.05
CA THR A 81 -19.34 2.49 7.51
C THR A 81 -19.85 1.43 8.49
N ASP A 82 -18.96 0.66 9.08
CA ASP A 82 -19.30 -0.37 10.05
C ASP A 82 -19.93 0.25 11.32
N ALA A 83 -19.38 1.37 11.78
CA ALA A 83 -19.94 2.09 12.93
C ALA A 83 -21.34 2.61 12.67
N VAL A 84 -21.57 3.20 11.49
CA VAL A 84 -22.91 3.69 11.10
C VAL A 84 -23.89 2.52 11.01
N ALA A 85 -23.48 1.41 10.40
CA ALA A 85 -24.32 0.22 10.29
C ALA A 85 -24.71 -0.33 11.67
N TYR A 86 -23.76 -0.37 12.58
CA TYR A 86 -24.01 -0.81 13.96
C TYR A 86 -25.02 0.10 14.66
N LEU A 87 -24.83 1.43 14.55
CA LEU A 87 -25.74 2.40 15.17
C LEU A 87 -27.16 2.29 14.62
N LYS A 88 -27.31 2.05 13.32
CA LYS A 88 -28.62 1.82 12.71
C LYS A 88 -29.25 0.52 13.22
N LYS A 89 -28.46 -0.52 13.36
CA LYS A 89 -28.93 -1.82 13.85
C LYS A 89 -29.49 -1.74 15.26
N ILE A 90 -28.89 -0.94 16.13
CA ILE A 90 -29.37 -0.73 17.51
C ILE A 90 -30.35 0.43 17.62
N LYS A 91 -30.70 1.05 16.49
CA LYS A 91 -31.67 2.16 16.41
C LYS A 91 -31.23 3.42 17.17
N ALA A 92 -29.92 3.67 17.22
CA ALA A 92 -29.36 4.88 17.83
C ALA A 92 -29.43 6.10 16.90
N ILE A 93 -29.58 5.83 15.58
CA ILE A 93 -29.73 6.89 14.58
C ILE A 93 -30.76 6.47 13.54
#